data_a1051e3ad40e883eadbe93b68b28adfc
#
_entry.id   a1051e3ad40e883eadbe93b68b28adfc
#
_cell.length_a   1.000
_cell.length_b   1.000
_cell.length_c   1.000
_cell.angle_alpha   90.00
_cell.angle_beta   90.00
_cell.angle_gamma   90.00
#
_symmetry.space_group_name_H-M   'P 1'
#
loop_
_entity.id
_entity.type
_entity.pdbx_description
1 polymer ?
#
loop_
_entity_poly.entity_id
_entity_poly.type
_entity_poly.pdbx_seq_one_letter_code
_entity_poly.pdbx_strand_id
1 'polypeptide(L)'
;MGLFDRFRKRSSGIECDDVISGEFKMESEADLAGQESVESQKTTEVQESVKIPEETKRTADGKLGFKYHPNLYEDDILIQGEGVCQCCGRAVHEYIENVYSPEDVDCICLECVHSGEAAEKFKATFVEDAEPVSDSAKRTELFCRTPGYMAWQGEYWLACCDDYCQYLGRVGMKELEELGIKDEVLKEYASHDDGYPLEVLEDCLYKDGDMSGYLFQCCHCGKYRLQVDAS
;
A
#
# COMPACT_ATOMS: atom_id res chain seq x y z
N MET A 1 -1.06 30.51 -9.20
CA MET A 1 -1.46 29.27 -9.87
C MET A 1 -0.42 28.26 -9.45
N GLY A 2 -0.77 27.49 -8.43
CA GLY A 2 0.18 26.74 -7.64
C GLY A 2 0.46 25.34 -8.20
N LEU A 3 1.56 24.80 -7.74
CA LEU A 3 2.08 23.47 -8.01
C LEU A 3 1.07 22.33 -7.73
N PHE A 4 0.02 22.62 -6.97
CA PHE A 4 -1.05 21.71 -6.56
C PHE A 4 -1.98 21.20 -7.69
N ASP A 5 -2.06 21.89 -8.84
CA ASP A 5 -2.96 21.48 -9.92
C ASP A 5 -2.40 20.36 -10.81
N ARG A 6 -1.14 19.98 -10.64
CA ARG A 6 -0.49 18.95 -11.46
C ARG A 6 -0.68 17.53 -10.92
N PHE A 7 -0.94 17.38 -9.62
CA PHE A 7 -1.06 16.08 -8.96
C PHE A 7 -2.49 15.52 -8.91
N ARG A 8 -3.51 16.36 -9.10
CA ARG A 8 -4.93 15.95 -9.08
C ARG A 8 -5.39 15.12 -10.28
N LYS A 9 -4.51 14.79 -11.23
CA LYS A 9 -4.82 14.00 -12.44
C LYS A 9 -4.26 12.57 -12.43
N ARG A 10 -3.67 12.11 -11.34
CA ARG A 10 -3.08 10.74 -11.26
C ARG A 10 -3.83 9.74 -10.39
N SER A 11 -4.90 10.11 -9.73
CA SER A 11 -5.75 9.12 -9.06
C SER A 11 -6.75 8.51 -10.06
N SER A 12 -6.26 7.67 -10.95
CA SER A 12 -7.10 6.60 -11.48
C SER A 12 -7.17 5.55 -10.38
N GLY A 13 -8.22 5.59 -9.56
CA GLY A 13 -8.41 4.63 -8.49
C GLY A 13 -8.29 3.20 -9.03
N ILE A 14 -7.36 2.45 -8.49
CA ILE A 14 -7.24 1.02 -8.74
C ILE A 14 -8.39 0.39 -7.97
N GLU A 15 -9.41 -0.11 -8.66
CA GLU A 15 -10.47 -0.88 -8.01
C GLU A 15 -9.95 -2.27 -7.66
N CYS A 16 -10.44 -2.86 -6.57
CA CYS A 16 -10.03 -4.20 -6.13
C CYS A 16 -10.28 -5.26 -7.22
N ASP A 17 -11.33 -5.06 -8.04
CA ASP A 17 -11.65 -5.91 -9.19
C ASP A 17 -10.54 -5.87 -10.25
N ASP A 18 -9.87 -4.73 -10.49
CA ASP A 18 -8.76 -4.59 -11.42
C ASP A 18 -7.50 -5.31 -10.90
N VAL A 19 -7.29 -5.32 -9.60
CA VAL A 19 -6.19 -6.05 -8.96
C VAL A 19 -6.41 -7.56 -9.05
N ILE A 20 -7.65 -8.02 -8.88
CA ILE A 20 -8.02 -9.44 -8.91
C ILE A 20 -8.07 -9.97 -10.35
N SER A 21 -8.58 -9.18 -11.31
CA SER A 21 -8.70 -9.59 -12.72
C SER A 21 -7.38 -9.58 -13.51
N GLY A 22 -6.33 -8.97 -12.98
CA GLY A 22 -5.03 -8.87 -13.64
C GLY A 22 -5.01 -7.91 -14.85
N GLU A 23 -6.05 -7.12 -15.07
CA GLU A 23 -6.13 -6.13 -16.15
C GLU A 23 -5.53 -4.78 -15.75
N PHE A 24 -4.24 -4.75 -15.49
CA PHE A 24 -3.50 -3.50 -15.36
C PHE A 24 -3.09 -3.02 -16.77
N LYS A 25 -3.84 -2.08 -17.34
CA LYS A 25 -3.47 -1.42 -18.59
C LYS A 25 -2.43 -0.34 -18.32
N MET A 26 -1.18 -0.65 -18.60
CA MET A 26 -0.18 0.40 -18.87
C MET A 26 -0.54 1.06 -20.20
N GLU A 27 -1.02 2.29 -20.18
CA GLU A 27 -1.16 3.09 -21.40
C GLU A 27 0.23 3.53 -21.89
N SER A 28 0.81 2.77 -22.80
CA SER A 28 1.87 3.25 -23.67
C SER A 28 1.23 3.75 -24.98
N GLU A 29 1.40 5.04 -25.25
CA GLU A 29 1.06 5.61 -26.56
C GLU A 29 1.92 4.98 -27.66
N ALA A 30 1.32 4.20 -28.54
CA ALA A 30 1.71 4.07 -29.95
C ALA A 30 0.70 3.22 -30.75
N ASP A 31 0.14 3.89 -31.78
CA ASP A 31 -0.29 3.40 -33.09
C ASP A 31 -1.54 2.55 -33.30
N LEU A 32 -2.46 3.25 -33.94
CA LEU A 32 -3.55 2.78 -34.81
C LEU A 32 -3.08 1.78 -35.89
N ALA A 33 -3.76 0.63 -36.01
CA ALA A 33 -4.36 0.12 -37.25
C ALA A 33 -4.78 -1.36 -37.14
N GLY A 34 -5.98 -1.69 -37.66
CA GLY A 34 -6.32 -3.06 -38.10
C GLY A 34 -7.53 -3.69 -37.40
N GLN A 35 -8.72 -3.45 -37.94
CA GLN A 35 -9.91 -4.29 -37.72
C GLN A 35 -9.70 -5.67 -38.32
N GLU A 36 -10.04 -6.71 -37.56
CA GLU A 36 -10.70 -7.89 -38.13
C GLU A 36 -11.46 -8.66 -37.02
N SER A 37 -12.69 -9.00 -37.38
CA SER A 37 -13.71 -9.71 -36.60
C SER A 37 -13.39 -11.19 -36.48
N VAL A 38 -13.49 -11.78 -35.27
CA VAL A 38 -13.72 -13.24 -35.11
C VAL A 38 -14.65 -13.50 -33.90
N GLU A 39 -15.59 -14.29 -34.19
CA GLU A 39 -16.71 -14.96 -33.58
C GLU A 39 -16.61 -15.38 -32.09
N SER A 40 -17.73 -15.21 -31.41
CA SER A 40 -18.08 -15.74 -30.09
C SER A 40 -17.76 -17.21 -29.88
N GLN A 41 -16.95 -17.52 -28.89
CA GLN A 41 -16.99 -18.83 -28.20
C GLN A 41 -17.27 -18.59 -26.72
N LYS A 42 -18.43 -19.12 -26.31
CA LYS A 42 -19.00 -19.16 -24.99
C LYS A 42 -18.14 -20.11 -24.12
N THR A 43 -17.30 -19.55 -23.26
CA THR A 43 -16.57 -20.33 -22.25
C THR A 43 -17.31 -20.25 -20.93
N THR A 44 -17.66 -21.41 -20.41
CA THR A 44 -18.33 -21.66 -19.15
C THR A 44 -17.38 -21.24 -18.02
N GLU A 45 -17.79 -20.21 -17.26
CA GLU A 45 -17.11 -19.81 -16.04
C GLU A 45 -17.20 -20.92 -15.00
N VAL A 46 -16.08 -21.54 -14.71
CA VAL A 46 -15.90 -22.33 -13.51
C VAL A 46 -15.46 -21.35 -12.43
N GLN A 47 -16.37 -20.96 -11.56
CA GLN A 47 -16.07 -20.28 -10.32
C GLN A 47 -15.23 -21.20 -9.43
N GLU A 48 -13.92 -21.13 -9.57
CA GLU A 48 -12.99 -21.72 -8.62
C GLU A 48 -12.90 -20.78 -7.41
N SER A 49 -13.64 -21.15 -6.35
CA SER A 49 -13.54 -20.48 -5.05
C SER A 49 -12.09 -20.50 -4.59
N VAL A 50 -11.43 -19.35 -4.61
CA VAL A 50 -10.08 -19.18 -4.08
C VAL A 50 -10.12 -19.55 -2.60
N LYS A 51 -9.59 -20.72 -2.28
CA LYS A 51 -9.35 -21.15 -0.90
C LYS A 51 -8.26 -20.25 -0.33
N ILE A 52 -8.66 -19.35 0.57
CA ILE A 52 -7.77 -18.53 1.39
C ILE A 52 -6.81 -19.46 2.13
N PRO A 53 -5.49 -19.30 2.03
CA PRO A 53 -4.56 -20.07 2.84
C PRO A 53 -4.79 -19.75 4.32
N GLU A 54 -5.12 -20.80 5.06
CA GLU A 54 -5.34 -20.80 6.50
C GLU A 54 -4.00 -20.65 7.23
N GLU A 55 -3.50 -19.42 7.37
CA GLU A 55 -2.56 -19.03 8.42
C GLU A 55 -2.73 -17.53 8.71
N THR A 56 -3.81 -17.22 9.44
CA THR A 56 -3.92 -15.95 10.16
C THR A 56 -2.86 -15.96 11.24
N LYS A 57 -1.63 -15.54 10.88
CA LYS A 57 -0.55 -15.42 11.86
C LYS A 57 -0.94 -14.31 12.83
N ARG A 58 -1.31 -14.69 14.04
CA ARG A 58 -1.41 -13.75 15.14
C ARG A 58 0.00 -13.47 15.66
N THR A 59 0.23 -12.23 16.05
CA THR A 59 1.45 -11.83 16.76
C THR A 59 1.53 -12.53 18.13
N ALA A 60 2.68 -12.49 18.79
CA ALA A 60 2.89 -13.15 20.08
C ALA A 60 1.93 -12.68 21.19
N ASP A 61 1.38 -11.47 21.07
CA ASP A 61 0.37 -10.86 21.94
C ASP A 61 -1.08 -11.16 21.50
N GLY A 62 -1.28 -11.99 20.49
CA GLY A 62 -2.58 -12.43 20.00
C GLY A 62 -3.29 -11.49 19.03
N LYS A 63 -2.65 -10.38 18.62
CA LYS A 63 -3.17 -9.43 17.64
C LYS A 63 -3.07 -9.99 16.21
N LEU A 64 -3.84 -9.44 15.25
CA LEU A 64 -3.72 -9.79 13.85
C LEU A 64 -2.37 -9.32 13.29
N GLY A 65 -1.67 -10.19 12.58
CA GLY A 65 -0.43 -9.84 11.89
C GLY A 65 -0.67 -9.50 10.43
N PHE A 66 -0.09 -8.40 9.96
CA PHE A 66 -0.14 -7.99 8.56
C PHE A 66 1.25 -8.16 7.94
N LYS A 67 1.34 -8.94 6.86
CA LYS A 67 2.62 -9.30 6.23
C LYS A 67 3.45 -8.09 5.87
N TYR A 68 2.81 -7.09 5.26
CA TYR A 68 3.49 -5.90 4.75
C TYR A 68 3.50 -4.73 5.73
N HIS A 69 2.69 -4.78 6.80
CA HIS A 69 2.63 -3.76 7.86
C HIS A 69 2.79 -4.38 9.25
N PRO A 70 3.98 -4.90 9.61
CA PRO A 70 4.19 -5.62 10.87
C PRO A 70 4.03 -4.74 12.11
N ASN A 71 4.29 -3.43 11.98
CA ASN A 71 4.25 -2.45 13.08
C ASN A 71 2.95 -1.64 13.13
N LEU A 72 1.86 -2.14 12.51
CA LEU A 72 0.56 -1.46 12.40
C LEU A 72 0.04 -0.89 13.73
N TYR A 73 0.23 -1.61 14.82
CA TYR A 73 -0.28 -1.21 16.15
C TYR A 73 0.50 -0.07 16.82
N GLU A 74 1.60 0.34 16.19
CA GLU A 74 2.44 1.49 16.58
C GLU A 74 2.29 2.66 15.59
N ASP A 75 1.47 2.48 14.54
CA ASP A 75 1.28 3.44 13.47
C ASP A 75 0.01 4.29 13.67
N ASP A 76 0.08 5.56 13.27
CA ASP A 76 -1.00 6.53 13.43
C ASP A 76 -2.20 6.26 12.49
N ILE A 77 -2.07 5.35 11.52
CA ILE A 77 -3.18 4.92 10.66
C ILE A 77 -4.28 4.19 11.45
N LEU A 78 -3.90 3.57 12.57
CA LEU A 78 -4.83 2.84 13.43
C LEU A 78 -5.49 3.78 14.43
N ILE A 79 -6.78 4.03 14.23
CA ILE A 79 -7.57 4.86 15.13
C ILE A 79 -7.93 4.07 16.39
N GLN A 80 -7.61 4.65 17.55
CA GLN A 80 -8.03 4.15 18.87
C GLN A 80 -9.28 4.91 19.29
N GLY A 81 -10.45 4.27 19.23
CA GLY A 81 -11.72 4.93 19.52
C GLY A 81 -12.91 3.98 19.42
N GLU A 82 -14.08 4.44 19.88
CA GLU A 82 -15.32 3.70 19.71
C GLU A 82 -15.91 3.94 18.32
N GLY A 83 -16.20 2.86 17.60
CA GLY A 83 -16.82 2.93 16.28
C GLY A 83 -17.72 1.73 16.01
N VAL A 84 -18.43 1.77 14.90
CA VAL A 84 -19.18 0.63 14.37
C VAL A 84 -18.64 0.32 12.98
N CYS A 85 -18.04 -0.85 12.82
CA CYS A 85 -17.48 -1.26 11.55
C CYS A 85 -18.57 -1.30 10.45
N GLN A 86 -18.40 -0.50 9.41
CA GLN A 86 -19.37 -0.43 8.31
C GLN A 86 -19.42 -1.73 7.48
N CYS A 87 -18.38 -2.57 7.55
CA CYS A 87 -18.38 -3.87 6.88
C CYS A 87 -19.23 -4.90 7.62
N CYS A 88 -18.91 -5.22 8.88
CA CYS A 88 -19.54 -6.29 9.64
C CYS A 88 -20.58 -5.85 10.67
N GLY A 89 -20.74 -4.54 10.91
CA GLY A 89 -21.71 -3.99 11.88
C GLY A 89 -21.34 -4.16 13.36
N ARG A 90 -20.15 -4.67 13.69
CA ARG A 90 -19.68 -4.85 15.06
C ARG A 90 -19.20 -3.53 15.67
N ALA A 91 -19.47 -3.32 16.96
CA ALA A 91 -18.80 -2.29 17.72
C ALA A 91 -17.31 -2.64 17.86
N VAL A 92 -16.45 -1.65 17.68
CA VAL A 92 -14.98 -1.79 17.63
C VAL A 92 -14.32 -0.65 18.42
N HIS A 93 -13.11 -0.89 18.90
CA HIS A 93 -12.28 0.11 19.59
C HIS A 93 -11.00 0.43 18.83
N GLU A 94 -10.70 -0.35 17.78
CA GLU A 94 -9.58 -0.16 16.86
C GLU A 94 -10.11 -0.31 15.43
N TYR A 95 -9.86 0.68 14.58
CA TYR A 95 -10.34 0.68 13.20
C TYR A 95 -9.45 1.57 12.31
N ILE A 96 -9.62 1.47 11.01
CA ILE A 96 -8.99 2.37 10.03
C ILE A 96 -10.07 3.22 9.35
N GLU A 97 -9.68 4.45 8.97
CA GLU A 97 -10.49 5.41 8.19
C GLU A 97 -9.96 5.58 6.77
N ASN A 98 -8.68 5.23 6.54
CA ASN A 98 -8.04 5.38 5.24
C ASN A 98 -8.47 4.24 4.31
N VAL A 99 -9.56 4.47 3.58
CA VAL A 99 -10.21 3.50 2.69
C VAL A 99 -10.45 4.15 1.33
N TYR A 100 -9.80 3.67 0.30
CA TYR A 100 -9.99 4.11 -1.07
C TYR A 100 -11.16 3.36 -1.69
N SER A 101 -12.34 3.97 -1.70
CA SER A 101 -13.61 3.37 -2.12
C SER A 101 -14.47 4.38 -2.88
N PRO A 102 -15.30 3.93 -3.84
CA PRO A 102 -16.35 4.77 -4.42
C PRO A 102 -17.47 5.14 -3.42
N GLU A 103 -17.58 4.42 -2.30
CA GLU A 103 -18.52 4.70 -1.22
C GLU A 103 -17.81 5.49 -0.09
N ASP A 104 -18.59 6.21 0.73
CA ASP A 104 -18.09 6.91 1.91
C ASP A 104 -17.93 5.92 3.07
N VAL A 105 -16.67 5.51 3.31
CA VAL A 105 -16.32 4.48 4.28
C VAL A 105 -15.21 5.01 5.19
N ASP A 106 -15.50 5.16 6.47
CA ASP A 106 -14.63 5.79 7.47
C ASP A 106 -14.44 4.98 8.77
N CYS A 107 -14.96 3.74 8.83
CA CYS A 107 -14.77 2.88 9.99
C CYS A 107 -14.77 1.41 9.60
N ILE A 108 -13.58 0.82 9.44
CA ILE A 108 -13.40 -0.60 9.12
C ILE A 108 -12.50 -1.27 10.16
N CYS A 109 -12.99 -2.35 10.78
CA CYS A 109 -12.19 -3.12 11.73
C CYS A 109 -11.09 -3.93 11.04
N LEU A 110 -10.01 -4.19 11.75
CA LEU A 110 -8.85 -4.90 11.22
C LEU A 110 -9.17 -6.33 10.74
N GLU A 111 -10.16 -7.01 11.35
CA GLU A 111 -10.60 -8.33 10.88
C GLU A 111 -11.22 -8.27 9.48
N CYS A 112 -12.03 -7.24 9.19
CA CYS A 112 -12.64 -7.09 7.85
C CYS A 112 -11.63 -6.66 6.79
N VAL A 113 -10.58 -5.92 7.17
CA VAL A 113 -9.43 -5.65 6.30
C VAL A 113 -8.67 -6.93 6.03
N HIS A 114 -8.24 -7.61 7.09
CA HIS A 114 -7.42 -8.82 7.00
C HIS A 114 -8.09 -9.96 6.23
N SER A 115 -9.40 -10.16 6.38
CA SER A 115 -10.16 -11.15 5.62
C SER A 115 -10.35 -10.79 4.15
N GLY A 116 -10.25 -9.49 3.80
CA GLY A 116 -10.59 -8.96 2.48
C GLY A 116 -12.08 -8.68 2.28
N GLU A 117 -12.94 -9.02 3.28
CA GLU A 117 -14.39 -8.80 3.19
C GLU A 117 -14.76 -7.33 2.95
N ALA A 118 -14.01 -6.39 3.55
CA ALA A 118 -14.29 -4.97 3.36
C ALA A 118 -13.89 -4.50 1.96
N ALA A 119 -12.77 -4.98 1.41
CA ALA A 119 -12.34 -4.69 0.05
C ALA A 119 -13.39 -5.18 -0.98
N GLU A 120 -13.86 -6.42 -0.83
CA GLU A 120 -14.91 -6.98 -1.71
C GLU A 120 -16.23 -6.21 -1.60
N LYS A 121 -16.69 -5.95 -0.36
CA LYS A 121 -17.98 -5.29 -0.11
C LYS A 121 -18.06 -3.88 -0.68
N PHE A 122 -16.99 -3.09 -0.49
CA PHE A 122 -16.95 -1.67 -0.84
C PHE A 122 -16.19 -1.39 -2.13
N LYS A 123 -15.70 -2.41 -2.84
CA LYS A 123 -14.78 -2.29 -3.98
C LYS A 123 -13.59 -1.38 -3.64
N ALA A 124 -13.02 -1.62 -2.47
CA ALA A 124 -12.05 -0.75 -1.85
C ALA A 124 -10.64 -1.30 -1.89
N THR A 125 -9.66 -0.39 -1.87
CA THR A 125 -8.28 -0.69 -1.50
C THR A 125 -7.91 0.06 -0.22
N PHE A 126 -6.89 -0.41 0.47
CA PHE A 126 -6.38 0.20 1.70
C PHE A 126 -4.98 0.81 1.51
N VAL A 127 -4.45 0.72 0.29
CA VAL A 127 -3.20 1.32 -0.17
C VAL A 127 -3.50 2.06 -1.48
N GLU A 128 -2.97 3.27 -1.65
CA GLU A 128 -3.24 4.11 -2.80
C GLU A 128 -2.46 3.66 -4.04
N ASP A 129 -1.14 3.51 -3.91
CA ASP A 129 -0.27 3.14 -5.04
C ASP A 129 0.96 2.33 -4.56
N ALA A 130 1.58 1.59 -5.47
CA ALA A 130 2.73 0.76 -5.18
C ALA A 130 3.59 0.49 -6.42
N GLU A 131 4.87 0.17 -6.21
CA GLU A 131 5.73 -0.38 -7.26
C GLU A 131 5.15 -1.69 -7.84
N PRO A 132 5.38 -1.98 -9.14
CA PRO A 132 4.82 -3.16 -9.77
C PRO A 132 5.42 -4.47 -9.23
N VAL A 133 4.55 -5.44 -8.97
CA VAL A 133 4.90 -6.82 -8.60
C VAL A 133 4.16 -7.76 -9.53
N SER A 134 4.82 -8.83 -10.01
CA SER A 134 4.24 -9.72 -11.03
C SER A 134 3.11 -10.61 -10.50
N ASP A 135 3.18 -11.01 -9.23
CA ASP A 135 2.25 -11.93 -8.58
C ASP A 135 0.95 -11.22 -8.15
N SER A 136 -0.17 -11.60 -8.76
CA SER A 136 -1.49 -11.05 -8.44
C SER A 136 -1.94 -11.33 -7.00
N ALA A 137 -1.56 -12.46 -6.42
CA ALA A 137 -1.90 -12.78 -5.03
C ALA A 137 -1.21 -11.82 -4.05
N LYS A 138 0.04 -11.43 -4.33
CA LYS A 138 0.76 -10.43 -3.54
C LYS A 138 0.12 -9.04 -3.67
N ARG A 139 -0.32 -8.68 -4.88
CA ARG A 139 -1.06 -7.42 -5.09
C ARG A 139 -2.36 -7.40 -4.30
N THR A 140 -3.14 -8.47 -4.37
CA THR A 140 -4.38 -8.61 -3.58
C THR A 140 -4.10 -8.52 -2.08
N GLU A 141 -3.04 -9.16 -1.58
CA GLU A 141 -2.66 -9.08 -0.16
C GLU A 141 -2.31 -7.66 0.25
N LEU A 142 -1.57 -6.91 -0.58
CA LEU A 142 -1.24 -5.52 -0.27
C LEU A 142 -2.49 -4.62 -0.34
N PHE A 143 -3.13 -4.53 -1.48
CA PHE A 143 -4.16 -3.54 -1.74
C PHE A 143 -5.48 -3.82 -1.02
N CYS A 144 -5.85 -5.10 -0.88
CA CYS A 144 -7.17 -5.48 -0.39
C CYS A 144 -7.17 -6.00 1.06
N ARG A 145 -6.00 -6.24 1.66
CA ARG A 145 -5.90 -6.91 2.97
C ARG A 145 -4.85 -6.34 3.92
N THR A 146 -4.15 -5.27 3.51
CA THR A 146 -3.13 -4.63 4.34
C THR A 146 -3.52 -3.16 4.55
N PRO A 147 -3.64 -2.68 5.81
CA PRO A 147 -3.81 -1.26 6.07
C PRO A 147 -2.63 -0.45 5.52
N GLY A 148 -2.90 0.70 4.91
CA GLY A 148 -1.89 1.64 4.45
C GLY A 148 -1.07 2.27 5.57
N TYR A 149 -0.48 3.41 5.32
CA TYR A 149 0.20 4.25 6.31
C TYR A 149 -0.08 5.72 6.05
N MET A 150 0.08 6.57 7.07
CA MET A 150 -0.15 8.02 6.90
C MET A 150 1.02 8.68 6.16
N ALA A 151 0.75 9.29 5.01
CA ALA A 151 1.70 10.04 4.19
C ALA A 151 1.16 11.43 3.83
N TRP A 152 2.05 12.38 3.47
CA TRP A 152 1.66 13.74 3.10
C TRP A 152 0.96 13.81 1.74
N GLN A 153 1.46 13.01 0.77
CA GLN A 153 0.99 13.04 -0.63
C GLN A 153 0.31 11.74 -1.07
N GLY A 154 -0.02 10.86 -0.13
CA GLY A 154 -0.54 9.52 -0.38
C GLY A 154 0.54 8.44 -0.27
N GLU A 155 0.10 7.22 0.01
CA GLU A 155 1.03 6.09 0.16
C GLU A 155 1.60 5.66 -1.18
N TYR A 156 2.90 5.38 -1.20
CA TYR A 156 3.55 4.69 -2.30
C TYR A 156 4.37 3.52 -1.77
N TRP A 157 3.89 2.29 -2.00
CA TRP A 157 4.49 1.10 -1.42
C TRP A 157 5.65 0.57 -2.23
N LEU A 158 6.81 0.42 -1.61
CA LEU A 158 8.02 -0.05 -2.26
C LEU A 158 8.06 -1.58 -2.36
N ALA A 159 8.63 -2.09 -3.48
CA ALA A 159 8.83 -3.50 -3.74
C ALA A 159 10.31 -3.85 -3.90
N CYS A 160 10.66 -5.11 -3.60
CA CYS A 160 11.99 -5.67 -3.82
C CYS A 160 11.87 -7.18 -3.98
N CYS A 161 12.70 -7.79 -4.83
CA CYS A 161 12.68 -9.25 -5.09
C CYS A 161 11.31 -9.77 -5.57
N ASP A 162 10.61 -8.97 -6.39
CA ASP A 162 9.26 -9.26 -6.89
C ASP A 162 8.25 -9.55 -5.76
N ASP A 163 8.37 -8.81 -4.65
CA ASP A 163 7.44 -8.82 -3.54
C ASP A 163 7.41 -7.43 -2.88
N TYR A 164 6.33 -7.09 -2.20
CA TYR A 164 6.27 -5.84 -1.46
C TYR A 164 7.12 -5.90 -0.20
N CYS A 165 7.75 -4.78 0.11
CA CYS A 165 8.53 -4.62 1.33
C CYS A 165 7.61 -4.47 2.55
N GLN A 166 8.13 -4.78 3.73
CA GLN A 166 7.48 -4.45 4.99
C GLN A 166 7.69 -2.97 5.30
N TYR A 167 6.61 -2.25 5.56
CA TYR A 167 6.67 -0.91 6.10
C TYR A 167 7.01 -0.97 7.58
N LEU A 168 8.09 -0.27 7.98
CA LEU A 168 8.61 -0.30 9.35
C LEU A 168 8.25 0.94 10.15
N GLY A 169 7.77 2.01 9.48
CA GLY A 169 7.37 3.24 10.13
C GLY A 169 8.03 4.49 9.53
N ARG A 170 7.62 5.66 10.03
CA ARG A 170 8.21 6.94 9.66
C ARG A 170 9.57 7.12 10.31
N VAL A 171 10.52 7.70 9.55
CA VAL A 171 11.87 7.98 9.99
C VAL A 171 12.35 9.35 9.51
N GLY A 172 13.27 9.94 10.26
CA GLY A 172 14.13 11.01 9.83
C GLY A 172 15.59 10.59 9.89
N MET A 173 16.53 11.50 9.64
CA MET A 173 17.97 11.21 9.72
C MET A 173 18.38 10.68 11.09
N LYS A 174 17.80 11.23 12.15
CA LYS A 174 18.07 10.82 13.53
C LYS A 174 17.72 9.35 13.79
N GLU A 175 16.51 8.93 13.38
CA GLU A 175 16.07 7.55 13.57
C GLU A 175 16.92 6.57 12.75
N LEU A 176 17.32 6.93 11.53
CA LEU A 176 18.23 6.12 10.71
C LEU A 176 19.62 5.97 11.36
N GLU A 177 20.14 7.04 12.02
CA GLU A 177 21.39 6.99 12.79
C GLU A 177 21.26 6.11 14.04
N GLU A 178 20.16 6.26 14.80
CA GLU A 178 19.89 5.47 16.01
C GLU A 178 19.75 3.98 15.70
N LEU A 179 19.17 3.64 14.54
CA LEU A 179 19.08 2.26 14.04
C LEU A 179 20.42 1.74 13.46
N GLY A 180 21.39 2.62 13.21
CA GLY A 180 22.68 2.25 12.64
C GLY A 180 22.65 1.85 11.17
N ILE A 181 21.61 2.27 10.42
CA ILE A 181 21.37 1.89 9.02
C ILE A 181 21.44 3.07 8.05
N LYS A 182 21.73 4.29 8.51
CA LYS A 182 21.72 5.52 7.72
C LYS A 182 22.50 5.37 6.41
N ASP A 183 23.76 4.96 6.48
CA ASP A 183 24.63 4.88 5.29
C ASP A 183 24.12 3.85 4.28
N GLU A 184 23.56 2.73 4.75
CA GLU A 184 22.97 1.70 3.89
C GLU A 184 21.73 2.24 3.18
N VAL A 185 20.81 2.87 3.92
CA VAL A 185 19.55 3.42 3.41
C VAL A 185 19.83 4.54 2.41
N LEU A 186 20.69 5.52 2.74
CA LEU A 186 21.00 6.63 1.86
C LEU A 186 21.71 6.17 0.57
N LYS A 187 22.58 5.19 0.67
CA LYS A 187 23.23 4.59 -0.50
C LYS A 187 22.23 3.88 -1.42
N GLU A 188 21.26 3.17 -0.84
CA GLU A 188 20.20 2.52 -1.62
C GLU A 188 19.31 3.57 -2.28
N TYR A 189 18.85 4.56 -1.52
CA TYR A 189 18.02 5.66 -2.01
C TYR A 189 18.69 6.41 -3.17
N ALA A 190 19.98 6.75 -3.07
CA ALA A 190 20.74 7.43 -4.11
C ALA A 190 20.97 6.56 -5.36
N SER A 191 20.67 5.27 -5.33
CA SER A 191 20.76 4.40 -6.51
C SER A 191 19.55 4.53 -7.44
N HIS A 192 18.53 5.27 -7.03
CA HIS A 192 17.33 5.62 -7.79
C HIS A 192 17.41 7.08 -8.25
N ASP A 193 17.05 7.36 -9.51
CA ASP A 193 17.24 8.69 -10.13
C ASP A 193 16.10 9.69 -9.87
N ASP A 194 15.03 9.26 -9.19
CA ASP A 194 13.76 9.99 -9.04
C ASP A 194 13.55 10.62 -7.66
N GLY A 195 14.54 10.55 -6.79
CA GLY A 195 14.46 11.06 -5.43
C GLY A 195 14.97 12.49 -5.23
N TYR A 196 14.89 12.97 -3.99
CA TYR A 196 15.51 14.22 -3.57
C TYR A 196 17.04 14.07 -3.48
N PRO A 197 17.84 15.13 -3.74
CA PRO A 197 19.28 15.12 -3.50
C PRO A 197 19.62 14.75 -2.04
N LEU A 198 20.71 13.99 -1.83
CA LEU A 198 21.11 13.55 -0.49
C LEU A 198 21.36 14.72 0.47
N GLU A 199 21.91 15.81 -0.04
CA GLU A 199 22.16 17.02 0.76
C GLU A 199 20.84 17.61 1.31
N VAL A 200 19.75 17.52 0.54
CA VAL A 200 18.42 17.95 0.97
C VAL A 200 17.88 17.02 2.05
N LEU A 201 18.06 15.71 1.90
CA LEU A 201 17.64 14.76 2.91
C LEU A 201 18.40 14.97 4.23
N GLU A 202 19.72 15.17 4.16
CA GLU A 202 20.54 15.40 5.35
C GLU A 202 20.10 16.63 6.15
N ASP A 203 19.64 17.68 5.45
CA ASP A 203 19.22 18.94 6.07
C ASP A 203 17.73 18.95 6.48
N CYS A 204 16.85 18.22 5.77
CA CYS A 204 15.40 18.41 5.87
C CYS A 204 14.60 17.16 6.28
N LEU A 205 15.20 15.96 6.30
CA LEU A 205 14.46 14.75 6.60
C LEU A 205 14.28 14.56 8.12
N TYR A 206 13.06 14.80 8.60
CA TYR A 206 12.66 14.63 9.99
C TYR A 206 11.42 13.74 10.08
N LYS A 207 11.38 12.85 11.09
CA LYS A 207 10.28 11.90 11.28
C LYS A 207 8.89 12.57 11.27
N ASP A 208 8.76 13.74 11.90
CA ASP A 208 7.51 14.50 12.03
C ASP A 208 7.64 15.91 11.41
N GLY A 209 8.50 16.06 10.39
CA GLY A 209 8.75 17.31 9.67
C GLY A 209 7.91 17.44 8.40
N ASP A 210 8.12 18.57 7.70
CA ASP A 210 7.52 18.85 6.40
C ASP A 210 8.06 17.89 5.29
N MET A 211 9.22 17.29 5.53
CA MET A 211 9.79 16.21 4.72
C MET A 211 9.99 14.99 5.64
N SER A 212 9.30 13.90 5.32
CA SER A 212 9.31 12.65 6.10
C SER A 212 9.78 11.47 5.26
N GLY A 213 10.49 10.54 5.90
CA GLY A 213 10.88 9.27 5.31
C GLY A 213 9.98 8.14 5.79
N TYR A 214 9.68 7.23 4.90
CA TYR A 214 8.95 6.00 5.15
C TYR A 214 9.88 4.82 4.91
N LEU A 215 10.24 4.14 5.99
CA LEU A 215 11.24 3.07 5.96
C LEU A 215 10.57 1.74 5.62
N PHE A 216 11.15 1.05 4.65
CA PHE A 216 10.74 -0.27 4.24
C PHE A 216 11.89 -1.27 4.35
N GLN A 217 11.54 -2.56 4.50
CA GLN A 217 12.52 -3.65 4.45
C GLN A 217 11.99 -4.80 3.58
N CYS A 218 12.84 -5.28 2.69
CA CYS A 218 12.52 -6.43 1.85
C CYS A 218 12.35 -7.70 2.69
N CYS A 219 11.21 -8.40 2.52
CA CYS A 219 10.91 -9.66 3.20
C CYS A 219 11.88 -10.81 2.84
N HIS A 220 12.61 -10.70 1.71
CA HIS A 220 13.44 -11.78 1.17
C HIS A 220 14.94 -11.56 1.40
N CYS A 221 15.45 -10.40 1.00
CA CYS A 221 16.89 -10.10 1.07
C CYS A 221 17.27 -9.21 2.25
N GLY A 222 16.28 -8.68 2.99
CA GLY A 222 16.51 -7.83 4.15
C GLY A 222 16.98 -6.40 3.82
N LYS A 223 17.13 -6.05 2.54
CA LYS A 223 17.56 -4.72 2.11
C LYS A 223 16.55 -3.68 2.58
N TYR A 224 17.04 -2.57 3.11
CA TYR A 224 16.22 -1.41 3.42
C TYR A 224 15.96 -0.57 2.17
N ARG A 225 14.80 0.05 2.12
CA ARG A 225 14.39 1.03 1.11
C ARG A 225 13.73 2.22 1.80
N LEU A 226 13.81 3.39 1.19
CA LEU A 226 13.25 4.63 1.72
C LEU A 226 12.37 5.28 0.66
N GLN A 227 11.10 5.54 1.03
CA GLN A 227 10.24 6.49 0.33
C GLN A 227 10.32 7.82 1.07
N VAL A 228 10.35 8.94 0.34
CA VAL A 228 10.37 10.29 0.90
C VAL A 228 9.31 11.11 0.25
N ASP A 229 8.52 11.80 1.04
CA ASP A 229 7.62 12.84 0.54
C ASP A 229 7.72 14.13 1.38
N ALA A 230 7.17 15.20 0.84
CA ALA A 230 7.15 16.52 1.49
C ALA A 230 5.78 17.20 1.32
N SER A 231 5.37 17.97 2.32
CA SER A 231 4.12 18.73 2.35
C SER A 231 4.11 19.92 1.38
#